data_9fe972f87006ab584e5acb8a52921ac2
#
_entry.id   9fe972f87006ab584e5acb8a52921ac2
#
_cell.length_a   1.000
_cell.length_b   1.000
_cell.length_c   1.000
_cell.angle_alpha   90.00
_cell.angle_beta   90.00
_cell.angle_gamma   90.00
#
_symmetry.space_group_name_H-M   'P 1'
#
loop_
_entity.id
_entity.type
_entity.pdbx_description
1 polymer ?
#
loop_
_entity_poly.entity_id
_entity_poly.type
_entity_poly.pdbx_seq_one_letter_code
_entity_poly.pdbx_strand_id
1 'polypeptide(L)'
;MFPADAEAMLVHRFAVPAPWERAPERYCTYLVAYEGPAEDEAKWLANYLAHHPPLMAKLPQIRELEIYTPLAWRCPAPLRRVRHLQRNKVAFDNAAALTAALDSPVRREMRADFARFPPYRGRVTHFAMTTVVHG
;
A
#
# COMPACT_ATOMS: atom_id res chain seq x y z
N MET A 1 -14.15 27.57 -3.01
CA MET A 1 -13.01 26.71 -2.60
C MET A 1 -13.49 25.30 -2.41
N PHE A 2 -12.85 24.33 -3.04
CA PHE A 2 -13.19 22.94 -2.87
C PHE A 2 -12.60 22.44 -1.56
N PRO A 3 -13.36 21.68 -0.75
CA PRO A 3 -12.81 21.08 0.45
C PRO A 3 -11.74 20.02 0.07
N ALA A 4 -10.70 19.93 0.87
CA ALA A 4 -9.71 18.85 0.71
C ALA A 4 -10.32 17.51 1.13
N ASP A 5 -9.92 16.44 0.45
CA ASP A 5 -10.25 15.09 0.86
C ASP A 5 -9.37 14.69 2.04
N ALA A 6 -9.94 13.95 2.98
CA ALA A 6 -9.22 13.46 4.15
C ALA A 6 -9.61 12.03 4.49
N GLU A 7 -8.62 11.28 4.93
CA GLU A 7 -8.80 9.90 5.36
C GLU A 7 -7.87 9.60 6.53
N ALA A 8 -8.39 8.91 7.54
CA ALA A 8 -7.59 8.36 8.63
C ALA A 8 -7.59 6.84 8.52
N MET A 9 -6.41 6.25 8.63
CA MET A 9 -6.25 4.81 8.47
C MET A 9 -5.35 4.24 9.56
N LEU A 10 -5.60 2.99 9.92
CA LEU A 10 -4.73 2.23 10.80
C LEU A 10 -3.52 1.74 9.98
N VAL A 11 -2.32 1.94 10.51
CA VAL A 11 -1.07 1.57 9.85
C VAL A 11 -0.56 0.24 10.39
N HIS A 12 -0.35 -0.73 9.49
CA HIS A 12 0.31 -1.99 9.79
C HIS A 12 1.69 -1.98 9.15
N ARG A 13 2.75 -2.04 9.95
CA ARG A 13 4.13 -2.11 9.46
C ARG A 13 4.62 -3.53 9.45
N PHE A 14 5.18 -3.96 8.33
CA PHE A 14 5.73 -5.29 8.15
C PHE A 14 7.25 -5.25 8.01
N ALA A 15 7.92 -6.23 8.59
CA ALA A 15 9.36 -6.37 8.46
C ALA A 15 9.73 -6.72 7.02
N VAL A 16 10.85 -6.19 6.57
CA VAL A 16 11.47 -6.49 5.27
C VAL A 16 12.92 -6.97 5.49
N PRO A 17 13.51 -7.71 4.54
CA PRO A 17 14.84 -8.29 4.74
C PRO A 17 15.98 -7.27 4.94
N ALA A 18 15.90 -6.12 4.28
CA ALA A 18 16.97 -5.12 4.31
C ALA A 18 16.40 -3.70 4.47
N PRO A 19 15.79 -3.38 5.63
CA PRO A 19 15.27 -2.03 5.87
C PRO A 19 16.41 -1.01 5.96
N TRP A 20 16.08 0.26 5.67
CA TRP A 20 17.03 1.33 5.99
C TRP A 20 17.18 1.45 7.52
N GLU A 21 18.39 1.68 7.98
CA GLU A 21 18.61 2.14 9.36
C GLU A 21 18.04 3.54 9.54
N ARG A 22 18.23 4.37 8.52
CA ARG A 22 17.69 5.71 8.43
C ARG A 22 17.28 5.98 6.99
N ALA A 23 16.05 6.40 6.78
CA ALA A 23 15.58 6.72 5.43
C ALA A 23 16.43 7.82 4.79
N PRO A 24 16.81 7.67 3.50
CA PRO A 24 17.53 8.71 2.79
C PRO A 24 16.63 9.94 2.57
N GLU A 25 17.24 11.08 2.25
CA GLU A 25 16.50 12.31 1.97
C GLU A 25 15.57 12.21 0.77
N ARG A 26 15.90 11.32 -0.15
CA ARG A 26 15.11 11.10 -1.38
C ARG A 26 15.06 9.61 -1.69
N TYR A 27 13.86 9.12 -1.93
CA TYR A 27 13.65 7.72 -2.29
C TYR A 27 12.37 7.54 -3.11
N CYS A 28 12.12 6.33 -3.57
CA CYS A 28 10.94 5.98 -4.36
C CYS A 28 9.87 5.35 -3.48
N THR A 29 8.65 5.87 -3.56
CA THR A 29 7.47 5.28 -2.93
C THR A 29 6.51 4.77 -4.01
N TYR A 30 6.04 3.54 -3.83
CA TYR A 30 4.98 2.97 -4.66
C TYR A 30 3.74 2.79 -3.80
N LEU A 31 2.72 3.57 -4.08
CA LEU A 31 1.47 3.59 -3.35
C LEU A 31 0.39 2.89 -4.16
N VAL A 32 -0.32 1.96 -3.54
CA VAL A 32 -1.45 1.26 -4.15
C VAL A 32 -2.70 1.56 -3.33
N ALA A 33 -3.80 1.83 -4.00
CA ALA A 33 -5.08 2.10 -3.36
C ALA A 33 -6.15 1.17 -3.93
N TYR A 34 -6.85 0.48 -3.04
CA TYR A 34 -7.99 -0.36 -3.35
C TYR A 34 -9.26 0.38 -2.96
N GLU A 35 -10.01 0.83 -3.95
CA GLU A 35 -11.35 1.38 -3.72
C GLU A 35 -12.32 0.21 -3.56
N GLY A 36 -13.27 0.30 -2.61
CA GLY A 36 -14.33 -0.69 -2.56
C GLY A 36 -15.22 -0.65 -3.80
N PRO A 37 -16.16 -1.55 -3.92
CA PRO A 37 -16.54 -2.51 -2.90
C PRO A 37 -15.87 -3.88 -3.01
N ALA A 38 -15.83 -4.58 -1.88
CA ALA A 38 -15.68 -6.03 -1.83
C ALA A 38 -16.99 -6.63 -1.33
N GLU A 39 -17.29 -7.85 -1.73
CA GLU A 39 -18.52 -8.53 -1.30
C GLU A 39 -18.58 -8.66 0.22
N ASP A 40 -17.45 -9.02 0.83
CA ASP A 40 -17.26 -9.05 2.28
C ASP A 40 -15.92 -8.37 2.62
N GLU A 41 -15.98 -7.11 3.04
CA GLU A 41 -14.79 -6.30 3.28
C GLU A 41 -13.93 -6.86 4.41
N ALA A 42 -14.53 -7.31 5.50
CA ALA A 42 -13.79 -7.86 6.63
C ALA A 42 -13.03 -9.13 6.24
N LYS A 43 -13.67 -10.00 5.48
CA LYS A 43 -13.06 -11.23 4.97
C LYS A 43 -11.94 -10.93 3.97
N TRP A 44 -12.17 -9.97 3.08
CA TRP A 44 -11.16 -9.55 2.10
C TRP A 44 -9.91 -8.99 2.77
N LEU A 45 -10.09 -8.10 3.77
CA LEU A 45 -8.98 -7.52 4.52
C LEU A 45 -8.22 -8.56 5.35
N ALA A 46 -8.93 -9.47 6.01
CA ALA A 46 -8.30 -10.55 6.79
C ALA A 46 -7.47 -11.46 5.87
N ASN A 47 -7.99 -11.82 4.71
CA ASN A 47 -7.28 -12.62 3.72
C ASN A 47 -6.05 -11.88 3.18
N TYR A 48 -6.20 -10.60 2.85
CA TYR A 48 -5.10 -9.76 2.37
C TYR A 48 -3.95 -9.75 3.38
N LEU A 49 -4.25 -9.38 4.63
CA LEU A 49 -3.24 -9.25 5.69
C LEU A 49 -2.54 -10.59 6.02
N ALA A 50 -3.25 -11.71 5.88
CA ALA A 50 -2.68 -13.02 6.15
C ALA A 50 -1.74 -13.52 5.04
N HIS A 51 -2.02 -13.18 3.78
CA HIS A 51 -1.36 -13.84 2.64
C HIS A 51 -0.49 -12.92 1.78
N HIS A 52 -0.88 -11.69 1.58
CA HIS A 52 -0.22 -10.81 0.61
C HIS A 52 1.06 -10.13 1.12
N PRO A 53 1.11 -9.54 2.32
CA PRO A 53 2.32 -8.89 2.81
C PRO A 53 3.56 -9.79 2.88
N PRO A 54 3.46 -11.08 3.25
CA PRO A 54 4.62 -11.96 3.21
C PRO A 54 5.23 -12.11 1.81
N LEU A 55 4.42 -12.07 0.76
CA LEU A 55 4.89 -12.07 -0.61
C LEU A 55 5.52 -10.73 -0.98
N MET A 56 4.86 -9.63 -0.63
CA MET A 56 5.37 -8.29 -0.89
C MET A 56 6.74 -8.07 -0.25
N ALA A 57 6.96 -8.60 0.95
CA ALA A 57 8.23 -8.50 1.65
C ALA A 57 9.39 -9.20 0.91
N LYS A 58 9.10 -10.09 -0.03
CA LYS A 58 10.10 -10.77 -0.88
C LYS A 58 10.51 -9.97 -2.10
N LEU A 59 9.88 -8.84 -2.39
CA LEU A 59 10.27 -7.99 -3.52
C LEU A 59 11.75 -7.61 -3.40
N PRO A 60 12.56 -7.78 -4.46
CA PRO A 60 13.99 -7.43 -4.40
C PRO A 60 14.20 -6.00 -3.96
N GLN A 61 15.12 -5.78 -3.02
CA GLN A 61 15.53 -4.45 -2.54
C GLN A 61 14.41 -3.62 -1.90
N ILE A 62 13.32 -4.23 -1.48
CA ILE A 62 12.29 -3.53 -0.73
C ILE A 62 12.85 -3.01 0.59
N ARG A 63 12.55 -1.74 0.92
CA ARG A 63 13.06 -1.06 2.10
C ARG A 63 12.02 -0.83 3.18
N GLU A 64 10.76 -0.64 2.79
CA GLU A 64 9.64 -0.45 3.71
C GLU A 64 8.38 -1.10 3.14
N LEU A 65 7.54 -1.60 4.04
CA LEU A 65 6.24 -2.15 3.70
C LEU A 65 5.22 -1.74 4.77
N GLU A 66 4.22 -0.97 4.36
CA GLU A 66 3.12 -0.56 5.21
C GLU A 66 1.78 -0.84 4.53
N ILE A 67 0.83 -1.36 5.31
CA ILE A 67 -0.54 -1.58 4.87
C ILE A 67 -1.46 -0.68 5.70
N TYR A 68 -2.40 -0.02 5.04
CA TYR A 68 -3.35 0.88 5.68
C TYR A 68 -4.75 0.32 5.57
N THR A 69 -5.44 0.21 6.69
CA THR A 69 -6.81 -0.31 6.75
C THR A 69 -7.77 0.73 7.31
N PRO A 70 -9.08 0.64 6.99
CA PRO A 70 -10.04 1.62 7.44
C PRO A 70 -10.09 1.77 8.95
N LEU A 71 -10.18 3.03 9.39
CA LEU A 71 -10.34 3.41 10.79
C LEU A 71 -11.59 4.26 10.91
N ALA A 72 -12.43 3.99 11.91
CA ALA A 72 -13.58 4.84 12.22
C ALA A 72 -13.08 6.15 12.81
N TRP A 73 -13.52 7.29 12.24
CA TRP A 73 -13.09 8.60 12.69
C TRP A 73 -14.09 9.68 12.29
N ARG A 74 -13.97 10.84 12.91
CA ARG A 74 -14.78 12.02 12.57
C ARG A 74 -13.94 13.00 11.77
N CYS A 75 -14.50 13.44 10.66
CA CYS A 75 -13.84 14.42 9.81
C CYS A 75 -14.22 15.83 10.25
N PRO A 76 -13.28 16.68 10.68
CA PRO A 76 -13.59 18.07 10.99
C PRO A 76 -13.91 18.83 9.69
N ALA A 77 -14.90 19.73 9.78
CA ALA A 77 -15.20 20.62 8.66
C ALA A 77 -14.04 21.62 8.47
N PRO A 78 -13.70 22.01 7.23
CA PRO A 78 -14.41 21.77 5.96
C PRO A 78 -13.86 20.61 5.12
N LEU A 79 -13.24 19.62 5.73
CA LEU A 79 -12.67 18.47 5.00
C LEU A 79 -13.75 17.49 4.57
N ARG A 80 -13.59 16.91 3.39
CA ARG A 80 -14.43 15.81 2.90
C ARG A 80 -13.81 14.48 3.30
N ARG A 81 -14.56 13.66 4.03
CA ARG A 81 -14.10 12.32 4.39
C ARG A 81 -14.23 11.39 3.19
N VAL A 82 -13.12 10.73 2.83
CA VAL A 82 -13.08 9.67 1.84
C VAL A 82 -12.71 8.35 2.51
N ARG A 83 -13.01 7.24 1.86
CA ARG A 83 -12.72 5.90 2.38
C ARG A 83 -12.23 4.99 1.26
N HIS A 84 -11.08 4.37 1.49
CA HIS A 84 -10.57 3.27 0.68
C HIS A 84 -10.77 1.96 1.45
N LEU A 85 -10.95 0.85 0.74
CA LEU A 85 -10.97 -0.47 1.36
C LEU A 85 -9.61 -0.79 1.99
N GLN A 86 -8.55 -0.49 1.28
CA GLN A 86 -7.17 -0.67 1.73
C GLN A 86 -6.24 0.22 0.90
N ARG A 87 -5.16 0.68 1.51
CA ARG A 87 -4.02 1.28 0.79
C ARG A 87 -2.75 0.61 1.27
N ASN A 88 -1.71 0.62 0.46
CA ASN A 88 -0.42 0.09 0.88
C ASN A 88 0.71 0.89 0.26
N LYS A 89 1.86 0.84 0.92
CA LYS A 89 3.08 1.51 0.52
C LYS A 89 4.23 0.54 0.56
N VAL A 90 5.00 0.49 -0.53
CA VAL A 90 6.33 -0.09 -0.54
C VAL A 90 7.34 0.99 -0.91
N ALA A 91 8.53 0.93 -0.36
CA ALA A 91 9.59 1.90 -0.62
C ALA A 91 10.86 1.22 -1.11
N PHE A 92 11.54 1.90 -2.03
CA PHE A 92 12.79 1.45 -2.68
C PHE A 92 13.77 2.62 -2.74
N ASP A 93 15.05 2.33 -2.90
CA ASP A 93 16.09 3.37 -2.98
C ASP A 93 15.82 4.36 -4.12
N ASN A 94 15.31 3.88 -5.26
CA ASN A 94 15.08 4.70 -6.45
C ASN A 94 14.08 4.01 -7.40
N ALA A 95 13.73 4.70 -8.48
CA ALA A 95 12.79 4.19 -9.48
C ALA A 95 13.32 2.92 -10.20
N ALA A 96 14.62 2.82 -10.41
CA ALA A 96 15.21 1.64 -11.04
C ALA A 96 15.03 0.39 -10.18
N ALA A 97 15.18 0.51 -8.86
CA ALA A 97 14.95 -0.59 -7.92
C ALA A 97 13.48 -1.01 -7.91
N LEU A 98 12.55 -0.06 -7.96
CA LEU A 98 11.12 -0.35 -8.10
C LEU A 98 10.83 -1.11 -9.40
N THR A 99 11.35 -0.64 -10.52
CA THR A 99 11.15 -1.30 -11.82
C THR A 99 11.65 -2.74 -11.78
N ALA A 100 12.85 -2.97 -11.24
CA ALA A 100 13.41 -4.31 -11.11
C ALA A 100 12.54 -5.21 -10.22
N ALA A 101 12.00 -4.68 -9.12
CA ALA A 101 11.10 -5.42 -8.24
C ALA A 101 9.80 -5.81 -8.94
N LEU A 102 9.20 -4.89 -9.71
CA LEU A 102 7.97 -5.16 -10.45
C LEU A 102 8.16 -6.15 -11.59
N ASP A 103 9.37 -6.26 -12.12
CA ASP A 103 9.74 -7.25 -13.15
C ASP A 103 10.21 -8.58 -12.57
N SER A 104 10.30 -8.71 -11.26
CA SER A 104 10.80 -9.90 -10.59
C SER A 104 9.79 -11.05 -10.58
N PRO A 105 10.24 -12.31 -10.38
CA PRO A 105 9.34 -13.46 -10.24
C PRO A 105 8.32 -13.34 -9.11
N VAL A 106 8.66 -12.63 -8.04
CA VAL A 106 7.74 -12.38 -6.90
C VAL A 106 6.45 -11.70 -7.35
N ARG A 107 6.51 -10.84 -8.37
CA ARG A 107 5.33 -10.18 -8.92
C ARG A 107 4.30 -11.18 -9.44
N ARG A 108 4.75 -12.29 -10.03
CA ARG A 108 3.84 -13.36 -10.51
C ARG A 108 3.17 -14.07 -9.34
N GLU A 109 3.90 -14.31 -8.25
CA GLU A 109 3.35 -14.89 -7.03
C GLU A 109 2.28 -13.97 -6.44
N MET A 110 2.54 -12.65 -6.43
CA MET A 110 1.58 -11.65 -5.96
C MET A 110 0.31 -11.62 -6.82
N ARG A 111 0.45 -11.72 -8.14
CA ARG A 111 -0.71 -11.80 -9.06
C ARG A 111 -1.52 -13.07 -8.84
N ALA A 112 -0.84 -14.20 -8.65
CA ALA A 112 -1.50 -15.48 -8.37
C ALA A 112 -2.25 -15.44 -7.04
N ASP A 113 -1.68 -14.79 -6.02
CA ASP A 113 -2.34 -14.60 -4.74
C ASP A 113 -3.57 -13.71 -4.87
N PHE A 114 -3.45 -12.58 -5.57
CA PHE A 114 -4.58 -11.67 -5.81
C PHE A 114 -5.75 -12.38 -6.50
N ALA A 115 -5.47 -13.29 -7.44
CA ALA A 115 -6.50 -14.07 -8.13
C ALA A 115 -7.29 -14.99 -7.19
N ARG A 116 -6.76 -15.29 -6.00
CA ARG A 116 -7.42 -16.12 -4.97
C ARG A 116 -8.14 -15.29 -3.91
N PHE A 117 -8.11 -13.96 -4.01
CA PHE A 117 -8.79 -13.10 -3.04
C PHE A 117 -10.29 -13.31 -3.09
N PRO A 118 -11.00 -13.08 -1.97
CA PRO A 118 -12.47 -13.04 -1.97
C PRO A 118 -12.98 -12.06 -3.02
N PRO A 119 -14.25 -12.18 -3.46
CA PRO A 119 -14.80 -11.34 -4.54
C PRO A 119 -14.58 -9.84 -4.29
N TYR A 120 -14.06 -9.16 -5.31
CA TYR A 120 -13.71 -7.75 -5.27
C TYR A 120 -14.07 -7.10 -6.61
N ARG A 121 -14.79 -5.97 -6.58
CA ARG A 121 -15.25 -5.25 -7.77
C ARG A 121 -14.73 -3.82 -7.84
N GLY A 122 -13.90 -3.43 -6.90
CA GLY A 122 -13.38 -2.08 -6.83
C GLY A 122 -12.28 -1.82 -7.82
N ARG A 123 -11.92 -0.54 -7.96
CA ARG A 123 -10.78 -0.10 -8.76
C ARG A 123 -9.52 -0.15 -7.90
N VAL A 124 -8.41 -0.56 -8.53
CA VAL A 124 -7.07 -0.51 -7.94
C VAL A 124 -6.26 0.55 -8.68
N THR A 125 -5.66 1.47 -7.96
CA THR A 125 -4.80 2.50 -8.54
C THR A 125 -3.38 2.38 -7.99
N HIS A 126 -2.40 2.72 -8.82
CA HIS A 126 -0.98 2.57 -8.52
C HIS A 126 -0.27 3.89 -8.81
N PHE A 127 0.57 4.35 -7.87
CA PHE A 127 1.33 5.58 -8.02
C PHE A 127 2.80 5.34 -7.68
N ALA A 128 3.68 5.61 -8.63
CA ALA A 128 5.11 5.67 -8.38
C ALA A 128 5.50 7.12 -8.14
N MET A 129 6.13 7.42 -7.01
CA MET A 129 6.41 8.79 -6.58
C MET A 129 7.82 8.91 -6.03
N THR A 130 8.40 10.09 -6.20
CA THR A 130 9.58 10.47 -5.45
C THR A 130 9.15 11.00 -4.09
N THR A 131 9.72 10.46 -3.02
CA THR A 131 9.54 10.96 -1.67
C THR A 131 10.77 11.77 -1.27
N VAL A 132 10.55 12.97 -0.77
CA VAL A 132 11.60 13.85 -0.28
C VAL A 132 11.34 14.14 1.19
N VAL A 133 12.36 13.92 2.01
CA VAL A 133 12.29 14.20 3.46
C VAL A 133 12.88 15.58 3.72
N HIS A 134 12.09 16.46 4.31
CA HIS A 134 12.53 17.78 4.76
C HIS A 134 12.80 17.72 6.26
N GLY A 135 14.03 18.04 6.61
CA GLY A 135 14.48 18.03 7.99
C GLY A 135 14.20 19.30 8.76
#